data_3987d59a56491da18d79f492a44daade
#
_entry.id   3987d59a56491da18d79f492a44daade
#
_cell.length_a   1.000
_cell.length_b   1.000
_cell.length_c   1.000
_cell.angle_alpha   90.00
_cell.angle_beta   90.00
_cell.angle_gamma   90.00
#
_symmetry.space_group_name_H-M   'P 1'
#
loop_
_entity.id
_entity.type
_entity.pdbx_description
1 polymer ?
#
loop_
_entity_poly.entity_id
_entity_poly.type
_entity_poly.pdbx_seq_one_letter_code
_entity_poly.pdbx_strand_id
1 'polypeptide(L)'
;MQRARRLASVAVVASLAVVGLSACRSEPSVAAYLGDSRLTEARVQDVWDEAHDAVVKAAAGQAPAGKSGAAVTMPITRADVVRTLVSADVLGKVAKAENVSLPADLTLDEYASSLHVPATTEFIRLYAEADTYVRLLRQGITNPAAPSDADLQEVFNVLAANGQIQEGSTFEQFKTSLPDSNKQLVQTATAVRQEIAEVAKPLDIKVNPRYQPLGIPVLQFQTANGEVRPLVSVPLGDDESAPVSAS
;
A
#
# COMPACT_ATOMS: atom_id res chain seq x y z
N MET A 1 -20.24 -15.95 76.64
CA MET A 1 -21.18 -14.89 76.17
C MET A 1 -20.56 -14.28 74.94
N GLN A 2 -20.98 -14.69 73.84
CA GLN A 2 -21.44 -14.14 72.57
C GLN A 2 -21.02 -12.70 72.32
N ARG A 3 -20.20 -12.53 71.32
CA ARG A 3 -20.35 -11.60 70.17
C ARG A 3 -19.02 -11.37 69.47
N ALA A 4 -18.70 -12.23 68.50
CA ALA A 4 -17.71 -11.90 67.48
C ALA A 4 -17.96 -12.80 66.28
N ARG A 5 -18.94 -12.48 65.49
CA ARG A 5 -19.16 -13.03 64.13
C ARG A 5 -19.76 -11.91 63.32
N ARG A 6 -19.07 -11.56 62.23
CA ARG A 6 -19.50 -10.87 61.00
C ARG A 6 -18.54 -9.75 60.69
N LEU A 7 -17.53 -10.06 59.94
CA LEU A 7 -16.86 -9.15 58.96
C LEU A 7 -15.88 -9.99 58.14
N ALA A 8 -16.40 -10.82 57.27
CA ALA A 8 -15.62 -11.48 56.25
C ALA A 8 -16.53 -11.70 55.05
N SER A 9 -16.66 -10.78 54.17
CA SER A 9 -17.25 -10.98 52.82
C SER A 9 -17.45 -9.63 52.15
N VAL A 10 -16.42 -8.91 51.74
CA VAL A 10 -16.45 -7.93 50.64
C VAL A 10 -15.01 -7.66 50.21
N ALA A 11 -14.39 -8.56 49.48
CA ALA A 11 -13.11 -8.26 48.79
C ALA A 11 -12.83 -9.25 47.65
N VAL A 12 -13.80 -9.57 46.79
CA VAL A 12 -13.53 -10.41 45.60
C VAL A 12 -14.37 -10.00 44.41
N VAL A 13 -14.59 -8.74 44.11
CA VAL A 13 -15.28 -8.33 42.89
C VAL A 13 -14.59 -7.17 42.15
N ALA A 14 -13.34 -6.86 42.44
CA ALA A 14 -12.65 -5.73 41.80
C ALA A 14 -11.50 -6.12 40.85
N SER A 15 -11.39 -7.37 40.41
CA SER A 15 -10.23 -7.80 39.61
C SER A 15 -10.55 -8.40 38.23
N LEU A 16 -11.76 -8.20 37.68
CA LEU A 16 -12.15 -8.75 36.40
C LEU A 16 -12.53 -7.70 35.32
N ALA A 17 -12.22 -6.43 35.53
CA ALA A 17 -12.58 -5.37 34.60
C ALA A 17 -11.42 -4.75 33.82
N VAL A 18 -10.23 -5.37 33.78
CA VAL A 18 -9.05 -4.80 33.09
C VAL A 18 -8.62 -5.60 31.85
N VAL A 19 -9.31 -6.68 31.52
CA VAL A 19 -8.92 -7.53 30.35
C VAL A 19 -9.57 -7.12 29.02
N GLY A 20 -10.41 -6.08 29.00
CA GLY A 20 -11.19 -5.68 27.83
C GLY A 20 -10.66 -4.52 26.98
N LEU A 21 -9.52 -3.91 27.31
CA LEU A 21 -9.03 -2.70 26.62
C LEU A 21 -7.70 -2.86 25.87
N SER A 22 -7.25 -4.10 25.64
CA SER A 22 -5.99 -4.34 24.91
C SER A 22 -6.15 -4.60 23.42
N ALA A 23 -7.34 -4.44 22.84
CA ALA A 23 -7.60 -4.78 21.44
C ALA A 23 -7.29 -3.67 20.40
N CYS A 24 -6.91 -2.47 20.83
CA CYS A 24 -6.56 -1.36 19.92
C CYS A 24 -5.35 -0.56 20.42
N ARG A 25 -4.26 -1.21 20.81
CA ARG A 25 -2.99 -0.51 20.94
C ARG A 25 -2.18 -0.73 19.66
N SER A 26 -2.36 0.15 18.68
CA SER A 26 -1.29 0.39 17.72
C SER A 26 -0.10 0.94 18.52
N GLU A 27 0.97 0.16 18.66
CA GLU A 27 2.19 0.67 19.28
C GLU A 27 2.67 1.87 18.45
N PRO A 28 2.87 3.06 19.04
CA PRO A 28 3.27 4.26 18.30
C PRO A 28 4.58 4.09 17.53
N SER A 29 5.42 3.13 17.94
CA SER A 29 6.70 2.80 17.34
C SER A 29 6.61 1.83 16.16
N VAL A 30 5.42 1.31 15.83
CA VAL A 30 5.21 0.33 14.76
C VAL A 30 4.34 0.93 13.67
N ALA A 31 4.86 0.91 12.44
CA ALA A 31 4.17 1.35 11.23
C ALA A 31 3.26 0.25 10.66
N ALA A 32 3.71 -1.00 10.68
CA ALA A 32 2.92 -2.15 10.26
C ALA A 32 3.41 -3.45 10.90
N TYR A 33 2.49 -4.41 11.07
CA TYR A 33 2.77 -5.81 11.37
C TYR A 33 2.55 -6.65 10.11
N LEU A 34 3.43 -7.64 9.84
CA LEU A 34 3.39 -8.53 8.68
C LEU A 34 3.65 -9.96 9.17
N GLY A 35 2.63 -10.62 9.71
CA GLY A 35 2.77 -11.87 10.45
C GLY A 35 3.60 -11.65 11.72
N ASP A 36 4.65 -12.44 11.87
CA ASP A 36 5.57 -12.34 13.03
C ASP A 36 6.58 -11.17 12.91
N SER A 37 6.63 -10.53 11.76
CA SER A 37 7.52 -9.39 11.49
C SER A 37 6.83 -8.07 11.78
N ARG A 38 7.61 -7.04 12.13
CA ARG A 38 7.11 -5.68 12.32
C ARG A 38 7.98 -4.68 11.57
N LEU A 39 7.32 -3.77 10.89
CA LEU A 39 7.94 -2.56 10.33
C LEU A 39 7.89 -1.47 11.40
N THR A 40 9.06 -1.03 11.85
CA THR A 40 9.15 0.02 12.88
C THR A 40 9.12 1.42 12.27
N GLU A 41 8.66 2.40 13.04
CA GLU A 41 8.74 3.82 12.67
C GLU A 41 10.18 4.29 12.46
N ALA A 42 11.13 3.76 13.23
CA ALA A 42 12.54 4.05 13.03
C ALA A 42 13.01 3.64 11.62
N ARG A 43 12.61 2.43 11.17
CA ARG A 43 12.94 1.96 9.82
C ARG A 43 12.33 2.84 8.73
N VAL A 44 11.09 3.28 8.91
CA VAL A 44 10.43 4.22 7.98
C VAL A 44 11.17 5.55 7.94
N GLN A 45 11.57 6.04 9.12
CA GLN A 45 12.33 7.29 9.23
C GLN A 45 13.70 7.18 8.57
N ASP A 46 14.45 6.08 8.78
CA ASP A 46 15.76 5.86 8.18
C ASP A 46 15.71 5.93 6.63
N VAL A 47 14.74 5.24 6.03
CA VAL A 47 14.57 5.25 4.56
C VAL A 47 14.12 6.61 4.05
N TRP A 48 13.26 7.30 4.81
CA TRP A 48 12.81 8.64 4.44
C TRP A 48 13.94 9.66 4.55
N ASP A 49 14.75 9.61 5.61
CA ASP A 49 15.89 10.53 5.82
C ASP A 49 16.95 10.33 4.75
N GLU A 50 17.28 9.07 4.40
CA GLU A 50 18.20 8.76 3.30
C GLU A 50 17.70 9.38 1.98
N ALA A 51 16.42 9.18 1.65
CA ALA A 51 15.83 9.74 0.44
C ALA A 51 15.83 11.27 0.48
N HIS A 52 15.49 11.88 1.63
CA HIS A 52 15.50 13.33 1.84
C HIS A 52 16.89 13.92 1.60
N ASP A 53 17.91 13.38 2.24
CA ASP A 53 19.29 13.86 2.12
C ASP A 53 19.79 13.74 0.67
N ALA A 54 19.45 12.66 -0.02
CA ALA A 54 19.79 12.47 -1.42
C ALA A 54 19.10 13.51 -2.33
N VAL A 55 17.81 13.81 -2.11
CA VAL A 55 17.05 14.82 -2.86
C VAL A 55 17.62 16.23 -2.61
N VAL A 56 17.90 16.57 -1.35
CA VAL A 56 18.51 17.86 -0.97
C VAL A 56 19.87 18.03 -1.64
N LYS A 57 20.70 16.99 -1.60
CA LYS A 57 22.01 16.99 -2.25
C LYS A 57 21.93 17.17 -3.77
N ALA A 58 20.99 16.48 -4.42
CA ALA A 58 20.77 16.60 -5.85
C ALA A 58 20.29 18.02 -6.23
N ALA A 59 19.35 18.59 -5.46
CA ALA A 59 18.87 19.95 -5.66
C ALA A 59 19.99 21.00 -5.48
N ALA A 60 20.84 20.83 -4.47
CA ALA A 60 22.00 21.72 -4.23
C ALA A 60 23.01 21.68 -5.39
N GLY A 61 23.22 20.51 -6.00
CA GLY A 61 24.10 20.36 -7.17
C GLY A 61 23.56 21.01 -8.45
N GLN A 62 22.26 21.29 -8.52
CA GLN A 62 21.61 21.93 -9.68
C GLN A 62 21.37 23.44 -9.46
N ALA A 63 21.57 23.95 -8.25
CA ALA A 63 21.35 25.34 -7.95
C ALA A 63 22.43 26.22 -8.60
N PRO A 64 22.07 27.35 -9.26
CA PRO A 64 23.05 28.34 -9.76
C PRO A 64 23.91 28.87 -8.61
N ALA A 65 25.21 29.03 -8.86
CA ALA A 65 26.15 29.55 -7.88
C ALA A 65 25.63 30.89 -7.29
N GLY A 66 25.43 30.92 -5.97
CA GLY A 66 24.97 32.11 -5.24
C GLY A 66 23.50 32.18 -4.86
N LYS A 67 22.66 31.15 -5.20
CA LYS A 67 21.30 31.02 -4.70
C LYS A 67 21.19 29.82 -3.79
N SER A 68 21.52 29.99 -2.52
CA SER A 68 21.22 28.95 -1.51
C SER A 68 19.88 29.26 -0.86
N GLY A 69 19.03 28.22 -0.70
CA GLY A 69 17.97 28.22 0.29
C GLY A 69 16.53 28.16 -0.16
N ALA A 70 16.19 27.69 -1.36
CA ALA A 70 14.82 27.26 -1.59
C ALA A 70 14.57 25.97 -0.79
N ALA A 71 13.52 25.97 0.04
CA ALA A 71 13.11 24.75 0.74
C ALA A 71 12.83 23.65 -0.30
N VAL A 72 13.53 22.52 -0.19
CA VAL A 72 13.34 21.39 -1.08
C VAL A 72 12.03 20.70 -0.68
N THR A 73 11.09 20.65 -1.61
CA THR A 73 9.85 19.87 -1.40
C THR A 73 10.15 18.41 -1.69
N MET A 74 9.88 17.55 -0.71
CA MET A 74 10.03 16.11 -0.91
C MET A 74 8.97 15.59 -1.88
N PRO A 75 9.37 14.82 -2.91
CA PRO A 75 8.42 14.25 -3.87
C PRO A 75 7.65 13.02 -3.33
N ILE A 76 8.10 12.48 -2.19
CA ILE A 76 7.50 11.32 -1.53
C ILE A 76 7.13 11.65 -0.08
N THR A 77 6.18 10.89 0.46
CA THR A 77 5.73 10.98 1.85
C THR A 77 6.19 9.78 2.67
N ARG A 78 6.08 9.84 4.01
CA ARG A 78 6.30 8.65 4.86
C ARG A 78 5.31 7.53 4.56
N ALA A 79 4.09 7.86 4.14
CA ALA A 79 3.11 6.85 3.71
C ALA A 79 3.57 6.11 2.45
N ASP A 80 4.25 6.78 1.52
CA ASP A 80 4.84 6.13 0.34
C ASP A 80 6.00 5.22 0.74
N VAL A 81 6.82 5.61 1.72
CA VAL A 81 7.88 4.74 2.27
C VAL A 81 7.28 3.49 2.92
N VAL A 82 6.24 3.62 3.75
CA VAL A 82 5.57 2.47 4.37
C VAL A 82 4.99 1.57 3.30
N ARG A 83 4.29 2.14 2.29
CA ARG A 83 3.74 1.36 1.17
C ARG A 83 4.83 0.59 0.45
N THR A 84 5.95 1.22 0.12
CA THR A 84 7.06 0.58 -0.59
C THR A 84 7.68 -0.55 0.22
N LEU A 85 7.96 -0.33 1.51
CA LEU A 85 8.52 -1.34 2.41
C LEU A 85 7.60 -2.55 2.57
N VAL A 86 6.31 -2.33 2.80
CA VAL A 86 5.31 -3.39 2.93
C VAL A 86 5.13 -4.12 1.59
N SER A 87 5.04 -3.39 0.48
CA SER A 87 4.92 -3.99 -0.86
C SER A 87 6.11 -4.88 -1.20
N ALA A 88 7.34 -4.42 -0.95
CA ALA A 88 8.55 -5.19 -1.22
C ALA A 88 8.59 -6.50 -0.41
N ASP A 89 8.21 -6.45 0.89
CA ASP A 89 8.17 -7.65 1.74
C ASP A 89 7.10 -8.65 1.27
N VAL A 90 5.88 -8.19 1.03
CA VAL A 90 4.76 -9.05 0.60
C VAL A 90 5.04 -9.63 -0.79
N LEU A 91 5.42 -8.79 -1.76
CA LEU A 91 5.69 -9.23 -3.12
C LEU A 91 6.92 -10.15 -3.22
N GLY A 92 7.93 -9.95 -2.37
CA GLY A 92 9.05 -10.89 -2.26
C GLY A 92 8.61 -12.29 -1.79
N LYS A 93 7.62 -12.36 -0.89
CA LYS A 93 7.03 -13.64 -0.45
C LYS A 93 6.19 -14.28 -1.57
N VAL A 94 5.38 -13.48 -2.29
CA VAL A 94 4.62 -13.95 -3.45
C VAL A 94 5.55 -14.48 -4.53
N ALA A 95 6.56 -13.70 -4.91
CA ALA A 95 7.54 -14.09 -5.92
C ALA A 95 8.25 -15.41 -5.57
N LYS A 96 8.59 -15.59 -4.29
CA LYS A 96 9.16 -16.86 -3.82
C LYS A 96 8.18 -18.03 -3.95
N ALA A 97 6.89 -17.83 -3.63
CA ALA A 97 5.86 -18.85 -3.76
C ALA A 97 5.64 -19.24 -5.23
N GLU A 98 5.66 -18.26 -6.13
CA GLU A 98 5.43 -18.41 -7.56
C GLU A 98 6.73 -18.70 -8.36
N ASN A 99 7.89 -18.88 -7.69
CA ASN A 99 9.20 -19.09 -8.30
C ASN A 99 9.58 -17.97 -9.30
N VAL A 100 9.17 -16.74 -9.02
CA VAL A 100 9.52 -15.55 -9.80
C VAL A 100 10.80 -14.95 -9.23
N SER A 101 11.77 -14.66 -10.10
CA SER A 101 13.04 -14.04 -9.72
C SER A 101 13.21 -12.69 -10.41
N LEU A 102 13.75 -11.72 -9.68
CA LEU A 102 14.13 -10.43 -10.26
C LEU A 102 15.27 -10.61 -11.27
N PRO A 103 15.31 -9.80 -12.35
CA PRO A 103 16.49 -9.72 -13.21
C PRO A 103 17.69 -9.21 -12.41
N ALA A 104 18.88 -9.61 -12.83
CA ALA A 104 20.13 -9.19 -12.18
C ALA A 104 20.32 -7.66 -12.22
N ASP A 105 19.86 -7.04 -13.30
CA ASP A 105 19.98 -5.60 -13.52
C ASP A 105 18.57 -4.95 -13.50
N LEU A 106 18.26 -4.23 -12.44
CA LEU A 106 17.07 -3.39 -12.35
C LEU A 106 17.37 -2.00 -12.92
N THR A 107 16.50 -1.51 -13.79
CA THR A 107 16.60 -0.17 -14.37
C THR A 107 16.11 0.87 -13.36
N LEU A 108 16.96 1.28 -12.41
CA LEU A 108 16.59 2.22 -11.33
C LEU A 108 16.41 3.66 -11.83
N ASP A 109 17.10 4.06 -12.90
CA ASP A 109 17.07 5.45 -13.41
C ASP A 109 15.71 5.89 -13.93
N GLU A 110 14.91 4.98 -14.49
CA GLU A 110 13.55 5.28 -14.95
C GLU A 110 12.64 5.60 -13.75
N TYR A 111 12.72 4.81 -12.69
CA TYR A 111 11.96 5.05 -11.45
C TYR A 111 12.42 6.33 -10.76
N ALA A 112 13.75 6.55 -10.70
CA ALA A 112 14.34 7.77 -10.13
C ALA A 112 13.83 9.03 -10.87
N SER A 113 13.79 8.97 -12.19
CA SER A 113 13.31 10.07 -13.02
C SER A 113 11.82 10.33 -12.83
N SER A 114 10.99 9.28 -12.76
CA SER A 114 9.53 9.43 -12.61
C SER A 114 9.13 9.88 -11.21
N LEU A 115 9.85 9.43 -10.17
CA LEU A 115 9.56 9.75 -8.78
C LEU A 115 10.35 10.98 -8.26
N HIS A 116 11.27 11.50 -9.06
CA HIS A 116 12.15 12.63 -8.69
C HIS A 116 12.98 12.36 -7.42
N VAL A 117 13.35 11.09 -7.20
CA VAL A 117 14.19 10.63 -6.10
C VAL A 117 15.44 9.97 -6.70
N PRO A 118 16.67 10.27 -6.23
CA PRO A 118 17.87 9.68 -6.79
C PRO A 118 17.90 8.15 -6.79
N ALA A 119 18.38 7.55 -7.88
CA ALA A 119 18.46 6.09 -8.07
C ALA A 119 19.32 5.37 -7.01
N THR A 120 20.18 6.10 -6.31
CA THR A 120 21.07 5.55 -5.28
C THR A 120 20.37 5.27 -3.95
N THR A 121 19.09 5.66 -3.80
CA THR A 121 18.35 5.51 -2.56
C THR A 121 17.75 4.13 -2.41
N GLU A 122 17.66 3.67 -1.16
CA GLU A 122 16.98 2.41 -0.86
C GLU A 122 15.50 2.44 -1.25
N PHE A 123 14.84 3.60 -1.09
CA PHE A 123 13.46 3.78 -1.52
C PHE A 123 13.27 3.40 -3.00
N ILE A 124 14.09 3.94 -3.92
CA ILE A 124 13.99 3.64 -5.36
C ILE A 124 14.27 2.16 -5.64
N ARG A 125 15.26 1.57 -4.98
CA ARG A 125 15.56 0.14 -5.15
C ARG A 125 14.36 -0.72 -4.77
N LEU A 126 13.79 -0.52 -3.58
CA LEU A 126 12.63 -1.28 -3.10
C LEU A 126 11.37 -1.06 -3.94
N TYR A 127 11.16 0.18 -4.40
CA TYR A 127 10.05 0.50 -5.29
C TYR A 127 10.20 -0.24 -6.64
N ALA A 128 11.38 -0.20 -7.23
CA ALA A 128 11.68 -0.89 -8.48
C ALA A 128 11.55 -2.42 -8.36
N GLU A 129 12.00 -3.00 -7.25
CA GLU A 129 11.81 -4.41 -6.94
C GLU A 129 10.32 -4.77 -6.88
N ALA A 130 9.53 -4.00 -6.11
CA ALA A 130 8.10 -4.24 -5.97
C ALA A 130 7.35 -4.12 -7.31
N ASP A 131 7.58 -3.05 -8.08
CA ASP A 131 6.96 -2.87 -9.39
C ASP A 131 7.36 -3.98 -10.37
N THR A 132 8.64 -4.37 -10.36
CA THR A 132 9.13 -5.45 -11.22
C THR A 132 8.48 -6.78 -10.86
N TYR A 133 8.29 -7.10 -9.58
CA TYR A 133 7.56 -8.30 -9.19
C TYR A 133 6.12 -8.28 -9.71
N VAL A 134 5.39 -7.20 -9.54
CA VAL A 134 4.02 -7.07 -10.09
C VAL A 134 4.02 -7.28 -11.61
N ARG A 135 4.97 -6.68 -12.32
CA ARG A 135 5.09 -6.84 -13.78
C ARG A 135 5.37 -8.29 -14.18
N LEU A 136 6.26 -8.97 -13.48
CA LEU A 136 6.62 -10.37 -13.75
C LEU A 136 5.45 -11.31 -13.43
N LEU A 137 4.75 -11.11 -12.30
CA LEU A 137 3.54 -11.86 -11.96
C LEU A 137 2.47 -11.68 -13.05
N ARG A 138 2.23 -10.45 -13.51
CA ARG A 138 1.28 -10.19 -14.61
C ARG A 138 1.68 -10.90 -15.92
N GLN A 139 2.96 -11.00 -16.22
CA GLN A 139 3.46 -11.74 -17.40
C GLN A 139 3.29 -13.26 -17.25
N GLY A 140 3.31 -13.79 -16.02
CA GLY A 140 3.10 -15.19 -15.71
C GLY A 140 1.63 -15.64 -15.83
N ILE A 141 0.67 -14.70 -15.72
CA ILE A 141 -0.75 -15.04 -15.80
C ILE A 141 -1.11 -15.54 -17.20
N THR A 142 -1.58 -16.76 -17.27
CA THR A 142 -2.09 -17.38 -18.52
C THR A 142 -3.57 -17.67 -18.38
N ASN A 143 -4.36 -17.24 -19.37
CA ASN A 143 -5.81 -17.47 -19.43
C ASN A 143 -6.58 -17.07 -18.15
N PRO A 144 -6.42 -15.83 -17.64
CA PRO A 144 -7.13 -15.39 -16.46
C PRO A 144 -8.66 -15.42 -16.68
N ALA A 145 -9.41 -15.65 -15.62
CA ALA A 145 -10.88 -15.55 -15.66
C ALA A 145 -11.29 -14.12 -16.03
N ALA A 146 -12.43 -13.98 -16.73
CA ALA A 146 -12.98 -12.66 -17.02
C ALA A 146 -13.21 -11.88 -15.71
N PRO A 147 -12.98 -10.56 -15.69
CA PRO A 147 -13.22 -9.76 -14.50
C PRO A 147 -14.70 -9.80 -14.15
N SER A 148 -15.01 -9.89 -12.86
CA SER A 148 -16.39 -9.82 -12.39
C SER A 148 -16.98 -8.43 -12.58
N ASP A 149 -18.30 -8.31 -12.49
CA ASP A 149 -18.95 -7.00 -12.50
C ASP A 149 -18.52 -6.14 -11.30
N ALA A 150 -18.19 -6.77 -10.17
CA ALA A 150 -17.64 -6.06 -9.01
C ALA A 150 -16.25 -5.47 -9.30
N ASP A 151 -15.36 -6.23 -9.97
CA ASP A 151 -14.04 -5.73 -10.39
C ASP A 151 -14.15 -4.54 -11.34
N LEU A 152 -15.05 -4.65 -12.32
CA LEU A 152 -15.30 -3.57 -13.29
C LEU A 152 -15.96 -2.35 -12.64
N GLN A 153 -16.84 -2.55 -11.65
CA GLN A 153 -17.47 -1.46 -10.89
C GLN A 153 -16.43 -0.73 -10.04
N GLU A 154 -15.49 -1.43 -9.42
CA GLU A 154 -14.37 -0.82 -8.69
C GLU A 154 -13.54 0.07 -9.63
N VAL A 155 -13.15 -0.44 -10.80
CA VAL A 155 -12.43 0.32 -11.83
C VAL A 155 -13.22 1.55 -12.26
N PHE A 156 -14.52 1.41 -12.54
CA PHE A 156 -15.40 2.52 -12.88
C PHE A 156 -15.41 3.60 -11.79
N ASN A 157 -15.59 3.19 -10.53
CA ASN A 157 -15.64 4.11 -9.39
C ASN A 157 -14.31 4.88 -9.25
N VAL A 158 -13.17 4.19 -9.38
CA VAL A 158 -11.85 4.83 -9.30
C VAL A 158 -11.67 5.83 -10.44
N LEU A 159 -12.01 5.47 -11.66
CA LEU A 159 -11.90 6.36 -12.81
C LEU A 159 -12.84 7.57 -12.71
N ALA A 160 -14.09 7.35 -12.26
CA ALA A 160 -15.07 8.41 -12.06
C ALA A 160 -14.62 9.40 -10.96
N ALA A 161 -14.13 8.90 -9.84
CA ALA A 161 -13.62 9.72 -8.75
C ALA A 161 -12.40 10.57 -9.14
N ASN A 162 -11.66 10.17 -10.18
CA ASN A 162 -10.52 10.90 -10.73
C ASN A 162 -10.83 11.69 -12.02
N GLY A 163 -12.13 11.85 -12.36
CA GLY A 163 -12.54 12.63 -13.52
C GLY A 163 -12.17 12.03 -14.87
N GLN A 164 -11.90 10.72 -14.92
CA GLN A 164 -11.53 10.00 -16.15
C GLN A 164 -12.77 9.42 -16.88
N ILE A 165 -13.95 9.53 -16.27
CA ILE A 165 -15.24 9.13 -16.83
C ILE A 165 -16.05 10.39 -17.10
N GLN A 166 -16.71 10.46 -18.25
CA GLN A 166 -17.61 11.57 -18.57
C GLN A 166 -18.73 11.65 -17.52
N GLU A 167 -19.01 12.85 -17.05
CA GLU A 167 -20.08 13.11 -16.10
C GLU A 167 -21.44 12.60 -16.62
N GLY A 168 -22.19 11.91 -15.78
CA GLY A 168 -23.47 11.30 -16.13
C GLY A 168 -23.36 9.91 -16.80
N SER A 169 -22.15 9.39 -17.05
CA SER A 169 -22.00 8.02 -17.57
C SER A 169 -22.40 7.00 -16.50
N THR A 170 -23.13 5.98 -16.91
CA THR A 170 -23.51 4.86 -16.05
C THR A 170 -22.47 3.72 -16.12
N PHE A 171 -22.46 2.86 -15.09
CA PHE A 171 -21.61 1.66 -15.11
C PHE A 171 -21.90 0.75 -16.31
N GLU A 172 -23.16 0.56 -16.71
CA GLU A 172 -23.54 -0.26 -17.85
C GLU A 172 -22.99 0.31 -19.18
N GLN A 173 -23.01 1.63 -19.33
CA GLN A 173 -22.39 2.29 -20.49
C GLN A 173 -20.89 2.09 -20.51
N PHE A 174 -20.22 2.29 -19.36
CA PHE A 174 -18.79 2.02 -19.21
C PHE A 174 -18.45 0.58 -19.57
N LYS A 175 -19.12 -0.40 -18.95
CA LYS A 175 -18.90 -1.84 -19.17
C LYS A 175 -19.02 -2.21 -20.66
N THR A 176 -20.02 -1.66 -21.33
CA THR A 176 -20.29 -1.93 -22.76
C THR A 176 -19.26 -1.27 -23.67
N SER A 177 -18.83 -0.04 -23.33
CA SER A 177 -17.88 0.74 -24.13
C SER A 177 -16.41 0.40 -23.88
N LEU A 178 -16.11 -0.37 -22.80
CA LEU A 178 -14.73 -0.69 -22.43
C LEU A 178 -14.07 -1.55 -23.53
N PRO A 179 -12.95 -1.10 -24.13
CA PRO A 179 -12.23 -1.85 -25.15
C PRO A 179 -11.75 -3.22 -24.63
N ASP A 180 -11.70 -4.21 -25.48
CA ASP A 180 -11.27 -5.57 -25.08
C ASP A 180 -9.83 -5.59 -24.54
N SER A 181 -8.94 -4.75 -25.07
CA SER A 181 -7.58 -4.57 -24.53
C SER A 181 -7.60 -4.10 -23.08
N ASN A 182 -8.49 -3.17 -22.71
CA ASN A 182 -8.62 -2.67 -21.36
C ASN A 182 -9.27 -3.72 -20.45
N LYS A 183 -10.25 -4.49 -20.96
CA LYS A 183 -10.80 -5.65 -20.22
C LYS A 183 -9.70 -6.66 -19.91
N GLN A 184 -8.82 -6.96 -20.86
CA GLN A 184 -7.68 -7.87 -20.64
C GLN A 184 -6.70 -7.33 -19.59
N LEU A 185 -6.44 -6.01 -19.58
CA LEU A 185 -5.60 -5.40 -18.54
C LEU A 185 -6.21 -5.56 -17.15
N VAL A 186 -7.51 -5.27 -17.00
CA VAL A 186 -8.23 -5.46 -15.73
C VAL A 186 -8.27 -6.94 -15.35
N GLN A 187 -8.56 -7.83 -16.30
CA GLN A 187 -8.59 -9.27 -16.10
C GLN A 187 -7.27 -9.82 -15.55
N THR A 188 -6.15 -9.44 -16.16
CA THR A 188 -4.81 -9.84 -15.69
C THR A 188 -4.51 -9.23 -14.32
N ALA A 189 -4.85 -7.96 -14.11
CA ALA A 189 -4.61 -7.29 -12.84
C ALA A 189 -5.43 -7.89 -11.69
N THR A 190 -6.69 -8.25 -11.92
CA THR A 190 -7.53 -8.90 -10.91
C THR A 190 -7.04 -10.31 -10.56
N ALA A 191 -6.51 -11.06 -11.54
CA ALA A 191 -5.88 -12.35 -11.28
C ALA A 191 -4.64 -12.21 -10.38
N VAL A 192 -3.73 -11.29 -10.70
CA VAL A 192 -2.55 -11.01 -9.86
C VAL A 192 -2.95 -10.49 -8.48
N ARG A 193 -4.00 -9.64 -8.39
CA ARG A 193 -4.55 -9.19 -7.11
C ARG A 193 -4.95 -10.37 -6.23
N GLN A 194 -5.61 -11.37 -6.80
CA GLN A 194 -6.02 -12.57 -6.08
C GLN A 194 -4.83 -13.40 -5.61
N GLU A 195 -3.82 -13.63 -6.45
CA GLU A 195 -2.58 -14.34 -6.06
C GLU A 195 -1.86 -13.63 -4.90
N ILE A 196 -1.71 -12.31 -4.99
CA ILE A 196 -1.08 -11.54 -3.91
C ILE A 196 -1.93 -11.62 -2.63
N ALA A 197 -3.25 -11.48 -2.74
CA ALA A 197 -4.16 -11.53 -1.60
C ALA A 197 -4.11 -12.88 -0.87
N GLU A 198 -4.04 -14.00 -1.59
CA GLU A 198 -3.92 -15.34 -0.99
C GLU A 198 -2.62 -15.50 -0.18
N VAL A 199 -1.50 -14.99 -0.67
CA VAL A 199 -0.22 -15.02 0.06
C VAL A 199 -0.21 -14.00 1.21
N ALA A 200 -0.87 -12.85 1.04
CA ALA A 200 -0.93 -11.79 2.06
C ALA A 200 -1.87 -12.15 3.22
N LYS A 201 -2.95 -12.91 2.95
CA LYS A 201 -3.97 -13.28 3.93
C LYS A 201 -3.43 -13.91 5.23
N PRO A 202 -2.55 -14.94 5.18
CA PRO A 202 -2.01 -15.54 6.40
C PRO A 202 -1.03 -14.64 7.14
N LEU A 203 -0.58 -13.53 6.55
CA LEU A 203 0.32 -12.59 7.19
C LEU A 203 -0.39 -11.67 8.19
N ASP A 204 -1.73 -11.67 8.24
CA ASP A 204 -2.53 -10.82 9.15
C ASP A 204 -1.97 -9.40 9.23
N ILE A 205 -1.88 -8.75 8.06
CA ILE A 205 -1.22 -7.45 7.94
C ILE A 205 -2.03 -6.38 8.65
N LYS A 206 -1.42 -5.72 9.63
CA LYS A 206 -2.02 -4.61 10.37
C LYS A 206 -1.19 -3.36 10.17
N VAL A 207 -1.80 -2.34 9.58
CA VAL A 207 -1.14 -1.07 9.28
C VAL A 207 -1.59 -0.02 10.29
N ASN A 208 -0.65 0.77 10.78
CA ASN A 208 -0.97 1.89 11.66
C ASN A 208 -1.96 2.84 10.95
N PRO A 209 -3.08 3.22 11.58
CA PRO A 209 -4.15 4.02 10.96
C PRO A 209 -3.67 5.32 10.30
N ARG A 210 -2.56 5.91 10.76
CA ARG A 210 -2.00 7.14 10.13
C ARG A 210 -1.46 6.93 8.70
N TYR A 211 -1.26 5.66 8.28
CA TYR A 211 -0.79 5.30 6.94
C TYR A 211 -1.89 4.69 6.07
N GLN A 212 -3.10 4.59 6.59
CA GLN A 212 -4.24 4.08 5.83
C GLN A 212 -4.89 5.19 4.97
N PRO A 213 -5.52 4.83 3.83
CA PRO A 213 -5.56 3.48 3.26
C PRO A 213 -4.21 3.07 2.66
N LEU A 214 -3.81 1.83 2.86
CA LEU A 214 -2.60 1.25 2.27
C LEU A 214 -2.97 0.11 1.32
N GLY A 215 -2.31 0.02 0.18
CA GLY A 215 -2.51 -1.06 -0.77
C GLY A 215 -1.32 -1.23 -1.70
N ILE A 216 -1.17 -2.44 -2.24
CA ILE A 216 -0.18 -2.75 -3.27
C ILE A 216 -0.81 -2.45 -4.63
N PRO A 217 -0.33 -1.46 -5.40
CA PRO A 217 -0.84 -1.20 -6.74
C PRO A 217 -0.48 -2.35 -7.68
N VAL A 218 -1.49 -2.90 -8.36
CA VAL A 218 -1.30 -3.96 -9.36
C VAL A 218 -1.47 -3.42 -10.78
N LEU A 219 -2.39 -2.48 -10.96
CA LEU A 219 -2.59 -1.74 -12.19
C LEU A 219 -2.72 -0.26 -11.85
N GLN A 220 -2.05 0.58 -12.61
CA GLN A 220 -2.05 2.02 -12.41
C GLN A 220 -2.50 2.72 -13.70
N PHE A 221 -2.98 3.95 -13.57
CA PHE A 221 -3.31 4.83 -14.69
C PHE A 221 -2.75 6.23 -14.44
N GLN A 222 -2.56 6.99 -15.50
CA GLN A 222 -2.13 8.38 -15.41
C GLN A 222 -3.35 9.29 -15.56
N THR A 223 -3.51 10.20 -14.62
CA THR A 223 -4.55 11.23 -14.67
C THR A 223 -4.20 12.30 -15.72
N ALA A 224 -5.15 13.14 -16.08
CA ALA A 224 -4.94 14.25 -17.00
C ALA A 224 -3.85 15.24 -16.52
N ASN A 225 -3.59 15.30 -15.21
CA ASN A 225 -2.56 16.14 -14.62
C ASN A 225 -1.18 15.46 -14.58
N GLY A 226 -1.05 14.26 -15.14
CA GLY A 226 0.19 13.49 -15.14
C GLY A 226 0.45 12.67 -13.86
N GLU A 227 -0.43 12.73 -12.87
CA GLU A 227 -0.30 11.93 -11.65
C GLU A 227 -0.59 10.45 -11.92
N VAL A 228 0.25 9.57 -11.38
CA VAL A 228 0.02 8.13 -11.42
C VAL A 228 -0.84 7.71 -10.22
N ARG A 229 -1.95 7.04 -10.50
CA ARG A 229 -2.91 6.58 -9.50
C ARG A 229 -3.15 5.07 -9.63
N PRO A 230 -3.35 4.36 -8.52
CA PRO A 230 -3.73 2.95 -8.58
C PRO A 230 -5.14 2.80 -9.16
N LEU A 231 -5.31 1.85 -10.09
CA LEU A 231 -6.60 1.47 -10.67
C LEU A 231 -7.09 0.15 -10.07
N VAL A 232 -6.19 -0.81 -9.88
CA VAL A 232 -6.44 -2.07 -9.18
C VAL A 232 -5.36 -2.22 -8.12
N SER A 233 -5.76 -2.46 -6.88
CA SER A 233 -4.85 -2.64 -5.74
C SER A 233 -5.24 -3.85 -4.91
N VAL A 234 -4.26 -4.43 -4.22
CA VAL A 234 -4.50 -5.33 -3.10
C VAL A 234 -4.60 -4.48 -1.84
N PRO A 235 -5.75 -4.36 -1.19
CA PRO A 235 -5.85 -3.64 0.08
C PRO A 235 -5.02 -4.34 1.15
N LEU A 236 -4.37 -3.56 2.02
CA LEU A 236 -3.56 -4.06 3.13
C LEU A 236 -4.06 -3.47 4.44
N GLY A 237 -4.26 -4.33 5.43
CA GLY A 237 -4.80 -3.96 6.74
C GLY A 237 -6.31 -4.18 6.84
N ASP A 238 -6.87 -3.95 8.04
CA ASP A 238 -8.28 -4.16 8.31
C ASP A 238 -9.13 -3.15 7.52
N ASP A 239 -9.89 -3.66 6.56
CA ASP A 239 -10.86 -2.88 5.77
C ASP A 239 -12.11 -2.51 6.63
N GLU A 240 -11.97 -1.56 7.55
CA GLU A 240 -13.17 -0.86 8.05
C GLU A 240 -13.60 0.30 7.12
N SER A 241 -12.92 0.50 5.99
CA SER A 241 -13.22 1.57 5.03
C SER A 241 -13.48 1.07 3.61
N ALA A 242 -14.08 -0.11 3.44
CA ALA A 242 -14.77 -0.40 2.19
C ALA A 242 -15.84 0.69 1.99
N PRO A 243 -15.91 1.37 0.81
CA PRO A 243 -16.93 2.37 0.58
C PRO A 243 -18.29 1.69 0.75
N VAL A 244 -19.01 2.09 1.80
CA VAL A 244 -20.40 1.68 2.00
C VAL A 244 -21.14 2.14 0.75
N SER A 245 -21.58 1.18 -0.05
CA SER A 245 -22.49 1.44 -1.16
C SER A 245 -23.69 2.20 -0.60
N ALA A 246 -23.78 3.48 -0.92
CA ALA A 246 -24.98 4.25 -0.67
C ALA A 246 -26.10 3.61 -1.48
N SER A 247 -27.10 3.11 -0.75
CA SER A 247 -28.37 2.56 -1.26
C SER A 247 -29.16 3.63 -1.97
#